data_0bf3fc4115b6840d4faa1ba62447f8eb
#
_entry.id   0bf3fc4115b6840d4faa1ba62447f8eb
#
_cell.length_a   1.000
_cell.length_b   1.000
_cell.length_c   1.000
_cell.angle_alpha   90.00
_cell.angle_beta   90.00
_cell.angle_gamma   90.00
#
_symmetry.space_group_name_H-M   'P 1'
#
loop_
_entity.id
_entity.type
_entity.pdbx_description
1 polymer ?
#
loop_
_entity_poly.entity_id
_entity_poly.type
_entity_poly.pdbx_seq_one_letter_code
_entity_poly.pdbx_strand_id
1 'polypeptide(L)'
;MDFIFKNIWLILFMIWGLPLSYYRSKFRKIIYQTDSWIINIKPVFWKEIKGLLGNIYPENLKYKKFRNFYLFYLAIYLLIFIAYLIFDVNKI
;
A
#
# COMPACT_ATOMS: atom_id res chain seq x y z
N MET A 1 10.45 -27.35 2.08
CA MET A 1 10.51 -26.48 3.27
C MET A 1 11.65 -25.48 3.24
N ASP A 2 12.82 -25.92 2.79
CA ASP A 2 13.98 -24.99 2.77
C ASP A 2 13.76 -23.79 1.89
N PHE A 3 13.00 -23.94 0.79
CA PHE A 3 12.70 -22.82 -0.10
C PHE A 3 11.95 -21.71 0.65
N ILE A 4 10.98 -22.10 1.49
CA ILE A 4 10.17 -21.13 2.25
C ILE A 4 11.04 -20.38 3.25
N PHE A 5 11.91 -21.09 3.98
CA PHE A 5 12.75 -20.45 4.98
C PHE A 5 13.85 -19.59 4.37
N LYS A 6 14.37 -20.00 3.20
CA LYS A 6 15.37 -19.20 2.50
C LYS A 6 14.81 -17.89 1.96
N ASN A 7 13.52 -17.90 1.58
CA ASN A 7 12.89 -16.74 0.94
C ASN A 7 11.74 -16.20 1.77
N ILE A 8 11.84 -16.32 3.11
CA ILE A 8 10.74 -15.92 3.98
C ILE A 8 10.36 -14.45 3.80
N TRP A 9 11.32 -13.57 3.64
CA TRP A 9 11.04 -12.15 3.48
C TRP A 9 10.41 -11.85 2.13
N LEU A 10 10.83 -12.55 1.09
CA LEU A 10 10.21 -12.44 -0.24
C LEU A 10 8.76 -12.91 -0.19
N ILE A 11 8.52 -14.04 0.45
CA ILE A 11 7.18 -14.60 0.57
C ILE A 11 6.28 -13.66 1.38
N LEU A 12 6.79 -13.13 2.49
CA LEU A 12 6.05 -12.14 3.28
C LEU A 12 5.74 -10.90 2.47
N PHE A 13 6.70 -10.43 1.68
CA PHE A 13 6.51 -9.27 0.82
C PHE A 13 5.39 -9.51 -0.18
N MET A 14 5.38 -10.69 -0.82
CA MET A 14 4.34 -11.04 -1.78
C MET A 14 2.97 -11.16 -1.14
N ILE A 15 2.90 -11.87 -0.01
CA ILE A 15 1.63 -12.08 0.71
C ILE A 15 1.09 -10.74 1.19
N TRP A 16 1.93 -9.88 1.75
CA TRP A 16 1.50 -8.58 2.25
C TRP A 16 1.05 -7.67 1.11
N GLY A 17 1.64 -7.86 -0.08
CA GLY A 17 1.27 -7.07 -1.25
C GLY A 17 -0.06 -7.48 -1.89
N LEU A 18 -0.58 -8.67 -1.61
CA LEU A 18 -1.83 -9.13 -2.22
C LEU A 18 -3.02 -8.21 -1.92
N PRO A 19 -3.26 -7.78 -0.66
CA PRO A 19 -4.36 -6.87 -0.40
C PRO A 19 -4.06 -5.41 -0.77
N LEU A 20 -2.83 -5.10 -1.18
CA LEU A 20 -2.44 -3.73 -1.51
C LEU A 20 -3.30 -3.15 -2.63
N SER A 21 -3.57 -3.93 -3.67
CA SER A 21 -4.42 -3.49 -4.78
C SER A 21 -5.81 -3.11 -4.31
N TYR A 22 -6.38 -3.89 -3.41
CA TYR A 22 -7.70 -3.64 -2.88
C TYR A 22 -7.75 -2.35 -2.06
N TYR A 23 -6.78 -2.17 -1.18
CA TYR A 23 -6.73 -0.96 -0.35
C TYR A 23 -6.41 0.28 -1.18
N ARG A 24 -5.54 0.16 -2.16
CA ARG A 24 -5.23 1.25 -3.07
C ARG A 24 -6.47 1.66 -3.86
N SER A 25 -7.22 0.69 -4.35
CA SER A 25 -8.46 0.95 -5.08
C SER A 25 -9.46 1.72 -4.22
N LYS A 26 -9.66 1.28 -2.98
CA LYS A 26 -10.55 1.98 -2.05
C LYS A 26 -10.08 3.40 -1.78
N PHE A 27 -8.78 3.57 -1.56
CA PHE A 27 -8.22 4.89 -1.28
C PHE A 27 -8.41 5.83 -2.47
N ARG A 28 -8.15 5.36 -3.68
CA ARG A 28 -8.34 6.16 -4.89
C ARG A 28 -9.79 6.57 -5.08
N LYS A 29 -10.73 5.66 -4.79
CA LYS A 29 -12.15 5.98 -4.88
C LYS A 29 -12.54 7.08 -3.91
N ILE A 30 -11.96 7.09 -2.72
CA ILE A 30 -12.20 8.14 -1.75
C ILE A 30 -11.59 9.46 -2.21
N ILE A 31 -10.34 9.44 -2.67
CA ILE A 31 -9.60 10.63 -3.08
C ILE A 31 -10.26 11.31 -4.27
N TYR A 32 -10.68 10.53 -5.28
CA TYR A 32 -11.27 11.07 -6.49
C TYR A 32 -12.80 11.14 -6.41
N GLN A 33 -13.36 10.78 -5.24
CA GLN A 33 -14.80 10.86 -4.96
C GLN A 33 -15.63 10.17 -6.04
N THR A 34 -15.23 8.94 -6.39
CA THR A 34 -15.89 8.15 -7.41
C THR A 34 -16.02 6.70 -6.95
N ASP A 35 -17.06 6.03 -7.41
CA ASP A 35 -17.22 4.59 -7.20
C ASP A 35 -16.85 3.80 -8.45
N SER A 36 -16.42 4.49 -9.50
CA SER A 36 -16.09 3.86 -10.77
C SER A 36 -14.82 3.04 -10.69
N TRP A 37 -14.88 1.81 -11.18
CA TRP A 37 -13.72 0.93 -11.28
C TRP A 37 -12.62 1.50 -12.18
N ILE A 38 -12.99 2.36 -13.12
CA ILE A 38 -12.08 2.95 -14.11
C ILE A 38 -10.94 3.73 -13.44
N ILE A 39 -11.17 4.26 -12.23
CA ILE A 39 -10.15 5.02 -11.53
C ILE A 39 -8.89 4.18 -11.26
N ASN A 40 -9.01 2.85 -11.20
CA ASN A 40 -7.89 1.97 -10.94
C ASN A 40 -6.88 1.91 -12.09
N ILE A 41 -7.34 2.19 -13.32
CA ILE A 41 -6.50 2.12 -14.51
C ILE A 41 -6.11 3.49 -15.04
N LYS A 42 -6.66 4.57 -14.48
CA LYS A 42 -6.25 5.91 -14.89
C LYS A 42 -4.86 6.23 -14.34
N PRO A 43 -3.93 6.76 -15.17
CA PRO A 43 -2.58 7.05 -14.74
C PRO A 43 -2.47 8.39 -13.99
N VAL A 44 -3.44 8.71 -13.16
CA VAL A 44 -3.44 9.94 -12.35
C VAL A 44 -3.17 9.57 -10.90
N PHE A 45 -2.14 10.15 -10.30
CA PHE A 45 -1.74 9.79 -8.95
C PHE A 45 -1.34 10.98 -8.08
N TRP A 46 -1.26 12.20 -8.62
CA TRP A 46 -0.85 13.37 -7.83
C TRP A 46 -1.79 13.65 -6.67
N LYS A 47 -3.10 13.60 -6.94
CA LYS A 47 -4.08 13.83 -5.89
C LYS A 47 -4.05 12.72 -4.85
N GLU A 48 -3.80 11.48 -5.29
CA GLU A 48 -3.63 10.35 -4.38
C GLU A 48 -2.45 10.56 -3.43
N ILE A 49 -1.31 10.99 -3.97
CA ILE A 49 -0.13 11.27 -3.16
C ILE A 49 -0.39 12.41 -2.18
N LYS A 50 -1.01 13.50 -2.63
CA LYS A 50 -1.37 14.61 -1.77
C LYS A 50 -2.33 14.17 -0.67
N GLY A 51 -3.29 13.32 -1.00
CA GLY A 51 -4.25 12.83 -0.03
C GLY A 51 -3.65 11.85 0.97
N LEU A 52 -2.58 11.15 0.58
CA LEU A 52 -1.90 10.20 1.45
C LEU A 52 -0.95 10.93 2.41
N LEU A 53 -0.17 11.88 1.90
CA LEU A 53 0.83 12.58 2.68
C LEU A 53 0.29 13.81 3.40
N GLY A 54 -0.83 14.36 2.92
CA GLY A 54 -1.49 15.51 3.52
C GLY A 54 -2.92 15.19 3.91
N ASN A 55 -3.67 16.23 4.27
CA ASN A 55 -5.07 16.09 4.68
C ASN A 55 -5.93 16.97 3.77
N ILE A 56 -6.34 16.40 2.61
CA ILE A 56 -7.09 17.16 1.61
C ILE A 56 -8.60 17.22 1.89
N TYR A 57 -9.08 16.33 2.77
CA TYR A 57 -10.49 16.32 3.18
C TYR A 57 -10.58 16.33 4.71
N PRO A 58 -10.26 17.47 5.36
CA PRO A 58 -10.15 17.49 6.82
C PRO A 58 -11.45 17.18 7.55
N GLU A 59 -12.60 17.36 6.90
CA GLU A 59 -13.90 17.11 7.51
C GLU A 59 -14.42 15.70 7.25
N ASN A 60 -13.76 14.92 6.43
CA ASN A 60 -14.19 13.57 6.06
C ASN A 60 -13.54 12.55 7.00
N LEU A 61 -14.31 12.08 7.98
CA LEU A 61 -13.81 11.11 8.96
C LEU A 61 -13.45 9.76 8.31
N LYS A 62 -14.25 9.32 7.35
CA LYS A 62 -13.97 8.05 6.65
C LYS A 62 -12.64 8.12 5.91
N TYR A 63 -12.37 9.24 5.24
CA TYR A 63 -11.11 9.47 4.56
C TYR A 63 -9.93 9.45 5.54
N LYS A 64 -10.06 10.17 6.66
CA LYS A 64 -8.98 10.25 7.65
C LYS A 64 -8.67 8.89 8.25
N LYS A 65 -9.69 8.12 8.61
CA LYS A 65 -9.50 6.78 9.19
C LYS A 65 -8.83 5.86 8.18
N PHE A 66 -9.30 5.87 6.95
CA PHE A 66 -8.72 4.99 5.93
C PHE A 66 -7.31 5.42 5.56
N ARG A 67 -7.05 6.74 5.50
CA ARG A 67 -5.71 7.25 5.23
C ARG A 67 -4.72 6.79 6.30
N ASN A 68 -5.09 6.91 7.57
CA ASN A 68 -4.22 6.49 8.65
C ASN A 68 -3.96 4.98 8.62
N PHE A 69 -4.98 4.19 8.32
CA PHE A 69 -4.84 2.75 8.16
C PHE A 69 -3.91 2.41 6.98
N TYR A 70 -4.11 3.08 5.85
CA TYR A 70 -3.33 2.83 4.65
C TYR A 70 -1.87 3.22 4.85
N LEU A 71 -1.62 4.36 5.51
CA LEU A 71 -0.24 4.76 5.85
C LEU A 71 0.44 3.73 6.73
N PHE A 72 -0.26 3.23 7.73
CA PHE A 72 0.26 2.17 8.60
C PHE A 72 0.57 0.91 7.79
N TYR A 73 -0.35 0.52 6.92
CA TYR A 73 -0.15 -0.65 6.06
C TYR A 73 1.07 -0.48 5.17
N LEU A 74 1.22 0.68 4.55
CA LEU A 74 2.35 0.97 3.68
C LEU A 74 3.67 1.02 4.44
N ALA A 75 3.65 1.51 5.67
CA ALA A 75 4.85 1.52 6.51
C ALA A 75 5.32 0.10 6.80
N ILE A 76 4.41 -0.81 7.14
CA ILE A 76 4.75 -2.22 7.35
C ILE A 76 5.25 -2.85 6.05
N TYR A 77 4.60 -2.54 4.93
CA TYR A 77 5.01 -3.03 3.63
C TYR A 77 6.44 -2.61 3.31
N LEU A 78 6.78 -1.35 3.59
CA LEU A 78 8.11 -0.83 3.37
C LEU A 78 9.14 -1.50 4.27
N LEU A 79 8.78 -1.76 5.54
CA LEU A 79 9.67 -2.48 6.45
C LEU A 79 9.95 -3.89 5.97
N ILE A 80 8.93 -4.60 5.47
CA ILE A 80 9.11 -5.93 4.91
C ILE A 80 10.01 -5.88 3.68
N PHE A 81 9.84 -4.87 2.83
CA PHE A 81 10.67 -4.69 1.64
C PHE A 81 12.13 -4.45 2.02
N ILE A 82 12.38 -3.61 3.03
CA ILE A 82 13.74 -3.33 3.49
C ILE A 82 14.35 -4.61 4.09
N ALA A 83 13.60 -5.36 4.87
CA ALA A 83 14.07 -6.62 5.43
C ALA A 83 14.40 -7.62 4.33
N TYR A 84 13.58 -7.66 3.28
CA TYR A 84 13.86 -8.52 2.12
C TYR A 84 15.19 -8.15 1.48
N LEU A 85 15.44 -6.85 1.28
CA LEU A 85 16.69 -6.40 0.67
C LEU A 85 17.91 -6.75 1.54
N ILE A 86 17.77 -6.63 2.85
CA ILE A 86 18.88 -6.88 3.76
C ILE A 86 19.12 -8.38 3.92
N PHE A 87 18.07 -9.17 4.14
CA PHE A 87 18.21 -10.56 4.53
C PHE A 87 18.21 -11.53 3.36
N ASP A 88 17.47 -11.25 2.29
CA ASP A 88 17.36 -12.19 1.17
C ASP A 88 18.25 -11.81 -0.01
N VAL A 89 18.29 -10.52 -0.38
CA VAL A 89 19.10 -10.08 -1.52
C VAL A 89 20.57 -10.12 -1.20
N ASN A 90 20.96 -9.66 0.01
CA ASN A 90 22.38 -9.61 0.39
C ASN A 90 23.00 -10.99 0.65
N LYS A 91 22.21 -12.06 0.63
CA LYS A 91 22.74 -13.42 0.73
C LYS A 91 23.32 -13.91 -0.60
N ILE A 92 23.05 -13.21 -1.66
CA ILE A 92 23.54 -13.51 -2.99
C ILE A 92 24.84 -12.74 -3.21
#